data_9626c12ff09878228f10ffe071fcb63f
#
_entry.id   9626c12ff09878228f10ffe071fcb63f
#
_cell.length_a   1.000
_cell.length_b   1.000
_cell.length_c   1.000
_cell.angle_alpha   90.00
_cell.angle_beta   90.00
_cell.angle_gamma   90.00
#
_symmetry.space_group_name_H-M   'P 1'
#
loop_
_entity.id
_entity.type
_entity.pdbx_description
1 polymer ?
#
loop_
_entity_poly.entity_id
_entity_poly.type
_entity_poly.pdbx_seq_one_letter_code
_entity_poly.pdbx_strand_id
1 'polypeptide(L)'
;VTTKPEAADSVKTSSFWWHADKDAAHKAVFPHVQALEEDQRDVHEQMLRHAHLYANCDLVGMGWTTRKRGGRRPAQGRVSENVIQSVIDTATSMIAKNRPKASFMTDGAEWSVQRKARMLDKFVLGIFQTSGIYDAGVDVFRDGGVFGTGALKIYEPGGAPGTIRVERVVPDELIVDESQCRQSLPRELHQRKFVDREVLKAMYPGHEAEIDSAHKDDPQYTSYRRVQSDQVVVIESWHLRSGPKAKDGRHTITVQTATLHDAPFTDDEFPFVFYRWSKPLIGFYGQGLAEQLFGIQLRINKLNRFIEQAQDLIATPRVFVNTDAKQLRLQLTNEIGAVIGYRGNRPPVFHTPQAVGQEIYSYKERLKQSGFEFAGISQLSAQSKKPGGLESAVALREYNDIETQRFAIQAQRYEQVFAEAARHIVRLAKRIYGRSQKFTSVYLARRFVEKIEWSQVDLDEERFVIKIETSSILSRTPAGRLQAVIEMAQAGLIDNSEARRLLNHPDLEHSASLLNAGIEDMEANVEDLLDGKFSPPEPYQFLSYGIPRHQLALLRAKREGAPDDILEGFRIWIQQAEAVKQMATAGAAPAAPQPTPAISEAAAGGAPSPFAAAA
;
A
#
# COMPACT_ATOMS: atom_id res chain seq x y z
N VAL A 1 31.94 3.04 -69.70
CA VAL A 1 30.54 3.38 -69.28
C VAL A 1 30.50 3.25 -67.75
N THR A 2 30.74 4.36 -67.07
CA THR A 2 30.66 4.48 -65.62
C THR A 2 29.25 4.87 -65.21
N THR A 3 28.54 3.90 -64.66
CA THR A 3 27.26 4.14 -63.99
C THR A 3 27.52 4.74 -62.60
N LYS A 4 27.01 5.95 -62.35
CA LYS A 4 26.93 6.58 -61.04
C LYS A 4 26.11 5.67 -60.12
N PRO A 5 26.50 5.52 -58.84
CA PRO A 5 25.62 4.90 -57.89
C PRO A 5 24.48 5.89 -57.57
N GLU A 6 23.23 5.46 -57.74
CA GLU A 6 22.04 6.13 -57.25
C GLU A 6 22.19 6.36 -55.75
N ALA A 7 21.89 7.62 -55.38
CA ALA A 7 21.85 8.04 -54.01
C ALA A 7 20.90 7.15 -53.19
N ALA A 8 21.44 6.52 -52.18
CA ALA A 8 20.63 5.83 -51.18
C ALA A 8 19.56 6.81 -50.66
N ASP A 9 18.31 6.40 -50.79
CA ASP A 9 17.17 7.10 -50.21
C ASP A 9 17.49 7.44 -48.75
N SER A 10 17.48 8.74 -48.48
CA SER A 10 17.53 9.28 -47.14
C SER A 10 16.45 8.57 -46.32
N VAL A 11 16.87 7.73 -45.38
CA VAL A 11 16.03 7.26 -44.29
C VAL A 11 15.32 8.50 -43.73
N LYS A 12 14.04 8.64 -44.03
CA LYS A 12 13.20 9.67 -43.41
C LYS A 12 13.39 9.51 -41.91
N THR A 13 14.02 10.47 -41.29
CA THR A 13 14.09 10.63 -39.86
C THR A 13 12.67 10.40 -39.33
N SER A 14 12.45 9.28 -38.66
CA SER A 14 11.20 8.99 -38.00
C SER A 14 10.98 10.15 -37.04
N SER A 15 10.01 11.00 -37.35
CA SER A 15 9.68 12.11 -36.47
C SER A 15 9.19 11.50 -35.17
N PHE A 16 9.95 11.71 -34.11
CA PHE A 16 9.57 11.29 -32.76
C PHE A 16 8.13 11.75 -32.47
N TRP A 17 7.34 10.95 -31.80
CA TRP A 17 5.92 11.22 -31.54
C TRP A 17 5.69 12.57 -30.84
N TRP A 18 6.64 13.03 -30.04
CA TRP A 18 6.55 14.32 -29.33
C TRP A 18 6.80 15.54 -30.24
N HIS A 19 7.22 15.34 -31.48
CA HIS A 19 7.31 16.37 -32.53
C HIS A 19 6.17 16.31 -33.55
N ALA A 20 5.28 15.31 -33.45
CA ALA A 20 4.14 15.18 -34.34
C ALA A 20 3.15 16.34 -34.19
N ASP A 21 2.40 16.65 -35.24
CA ASP A 21 1.33 17.65 -35.19
C ASP A 21 0.28 17.29 -34.13
N LYS A 22 -0.30 18.32 -33.48
CA LYS A 22 -1.22 18.13 -32.36
C LYS A 22 -2.40 17.22 -32.71
N ASP A 23 -3.07 17.47 -33.84
CA ASP A 23 -4.25 16.71 -34.26
C ASP A 23 -3.90 15.32 -34.78
N ALA A 24 -2.65 15.08 -35.13
CA ALA A 24 -2.17 13.83 -35.71
C ALA A 24 -1.27 13.03 -34.74
N ALA A 25 -1.16 13.41 -33.47
CA ALA A 25 -0.29 12.75 -32.51
C ALA A 25 -0.64 11.26 -32.36
N HIS A 26 -1.91 10.87 -32.42
CA HIS A 26 -2.35 9.46 -32.37
C HIS A 26 -1.70 8.60 -33.45
N LYS A 27 -1.46 9.14 -34.65
CA LYS A 27 -0.84 8.40 -35.77
C LYS A 27 0.65 8.10 -35.52
N ALA A 28 1.30 8.89 -34.67
CA ALA A 28 2.70 8.68 -34.29
C ALA A 28 2.81 7.86 -33.00
N VAL A 29 1.93 8.10 -32.02
CA VAL A 29 1.95 7.44 -30.70
C VAL A 29 1.63 5.95 -30.82
N PHE A 30 0.55 5.58 -31.51
CA PHE A 30 0.11 4.17 -31.57
C PHE A 30 1.17 3.24 -32.16
N PRO A 31 1.76 3.50 -33.35
CA PRO A 31 2.80 2.63 -33.91
C PRO A 31 4.07 2.60 -33.03
N HIS A 32 4.41 3.73 -32.39
CA HIS A 32 5.55 3.79 -31.48
C HIS A 32 5.35 2.92 -30.24
N VAL A 33 4.21 3.08 -29.58
CA VAL A 33 3.85 2.26 -28.41
C VAL A 33 3.74 0.78 -28.77
N GLN A 34 3.19 0.46 -29.94
CA GLN A 34 3.10 -0.92 -30.43
C GLN A 34 4.47 -1.55 -30.64
N ALA A 35 5.45 -0.80 -31.14
CA ALA A 35 6.83 -1.28 -31.28
C ALA A 35 7.48 -1.53 -29.89
N LEU A 36 7.28 -0.61 -28.93
CA LEU A 36 7.77 -0.80 -27.56
C LEU A 36 7.11 -2.00 -26.85
N GLU A 37 5.82 -2.23 -27.07
CA GLU A 37 5.10 -3.39 -26.53
C GLU A 37 5.63 -4.72 -27.09
N GLU A 38 5.96 -4.77 -28.38
CA GLU A 38 6.55 -5.96 -28.97
C GLU A 38 7.93 -6.25 -28.36
N ASP A 39 8.75 -5.23 -28.15
CA ASP A 39 10.06 -5.35 -27.49
C ASP A 39 9.93 -5.81 -26.03
N GLN A 40 8.88 -5.40 -25.33
CA GLN A 40 8.61 -5.74 -23.92
C GLN A 40 7.71 -6.97 -23.72
N ARG A 41 7.32 -7.60 -24.78
CA ARG A 41 6.37 -8.73 -24.75
C ARG A 41 6.76 -9.83 -23.79
N ASP A 42 8.02 -10.24 -23.79
CA ASP A 42 8.51 -11.30 -22.92
C ASP A 42 8.43 -10.92 -21.44
N VAL A 43 8.68 -9.65 -21.12
CA VAL A 43 8.59 -9.11 -19.76
C VAL A 43 7.13 -9.12 -19.29
N HIS A 44 6.21 -8.64 -20.12
CA HIS A 44 4.77 -8.65 -19.81
C HIS A 44 4.21 -10.07 -19.68
N GLU A 45 4.61 -11.00 -20.54
CA GLU A 45 4.24 -12.42 -20.38
C GLU A 45 4.74 -13.01 -19.07
N GLN A 46 5.97 -12.69 -18.65
CA GLN A 46 6.51 -13.13 -17.36
C GLN A 46 5.71 -12.53 -16.19
N MET A 47 5.37 -11.23 -16.23
CA MET A 47 4.53 -10.59 -15.22
C MET A 47 3.18 -11.30 -15.08
N LEU A 48 2.53 -11.63 -16.19
CA LEU A 48 1.26 -12.38 -16.17
C LEU A 48 1.43 -13.78 -15.57
N ARG A 49 2.53 -14.47 -15.86
CA ARG A 49 2.86 -15.78 -15.24
C ARG A 49 3.02 -15.65 -13.73
N HIS A 50 3.72 -14.62 -13.26
CA HIS A 50 3.88 -14.35 -11.83
C HIS A 50 2.55 -14.05 -11.15
N ALA A 51 1.70 -13.22 -11.77
CA ALA A 51 0.35 -12.93 -11.27
C ALA A 51 -0.51 -14.19 -11.18
N HIS A 52 -0.47 -15.06 -12.19
CA HIS A 52 -1.20 -16.32 -12.17
C HIS A 52 -0.71 -17.28 -11.09
N LEU A 53 0.60 -17.35 -10.84
CA LEU A 53 1.14 -18.16 -9.74
C LEU A 53 0.73 -17.59 -8.38
N TYR A 54 0.84 -16.29 -8.20
CA TYR A 54 0.39 -15.64 -6.96
C TYR A 54 -1.11 -15.87 -6.70
N ALA A 55 -1.94 -15.68 -7.72
CA ALA A 55 -3.39 -15.89 -7.64
C ALA A 55 -3.82 -17.36 -7.58
N ASN A 56 -2.87 -18.28 -7.51
CA ASN A 56 -3.14 -19.73 -7.51
C ASN A 56 -3.96 -20.20 -8.73
N CYS A 57 -3.77 -19.54 -9.86
CA CYS A 57 -4.33 -19.98 -11.12
C CYS A 57 -3.49 -21.14 -11.63
N ASP A 58 -4.03 -22.33 -11.63
CA ASP A 58 -3.40 -23.62 -11.98
C ASP A 58 -2.71 -23.73 -13.32
N LEU A 59 -2.74 -22.68 -14.11
CA LEU A 59 -2.42 -22.75 -15.54
C LEU A 59 -0.95 -22.62 -15.84
N VAL A 60 -0.19 -22.05 -14.90
CA VAL A 60 1.22 -21.69 -15.15
C VAL A 60 2.14 -22.84 -14.81
N GLY A 61 2.97 -23.22 -15.76
CA GLY A 61 4.01 -24.24 -15.58
C GLY A 61 3.55 -25.70 -15.59
N MET A 62 2.29 -25.98 -15.80
CA MET A 62 1.71 -27.32 -15.85
C MET A 62 1.61 -27.90 -17.26
N GLY A 63 2.30 -27.35 -18.24
CA GLY A 63 2.10 -27.75 -19.65
C GLY A 63 0.76 -27.32 -20.22
N TRP A 64 0.16 -26.33 -19.63
CA TRP A 64 -1.07 -25.72 -20.09
C TRP A 64 -0.75 -24.69 -21.15
N THR A 65 -0.46 -25.17 -22.26
CA THR A 65 -0.61 -24.38 -23.46
C THR A 65 -2.09 -24.16 -23.64
N THR A 66 -2.48 -22.96 -23.34
CA THR A 66 -3.75 -22.39 -23.77
C THR A 66 -4.99 -23.05 -23.20
N ARG A 67 -5.82 -22.24 -22.60
CA ARG A 67 -7.27 -22.41 -22.64
C ARG A 67 -7.66 -22.73 -24.09
N LYS A 68 -7.66 -23.99 -24.44
CA LYS A 68 -8.33 -24.38 -25.69
C LYS A 68 -9.75 -23.86 -25.57
N ARG A 69 -10.15 -23.02 -26.53
CA ARG A 69 -11.53 -22.56 -26.70
C ARG A 69 -12.48 -23.73 -26.45
N GLY A 70 -13.35 -23.59 -25.44
CA GLY A 70 -14.38 -24.59 -25.15
C GLY A 70 -13.99 -25.74 -24.24
N GLY A 71 -12.76 -25.80 -23.71
CA GLY A 71 -12.40 -26.78 -22.70
C GLY A 71 -13.15 -26.55 -21.39
N ARG A 72 -14.00 -27.50 -20.98
CA ARG A 72 -14.57 -27.57 -19.63
C ARG A 72 -13.43 -27.43 -18.63
N ARG A 73 -13.58 -26.59 -17.62
CA ARG A 73 -12.69 -26.60 -16.45
C ARG A 73 -12.67 -28.03 -15.95
N PRO A 74 -11.50 -28.64 -15.66
CA PRO A 74 -11.49 -29.93 -14.98
C PRO A 74 -12.33 -29.79 -13.72
N ALA A 75 -13.31 -30.66 -13.57
CA ALA A 75 -14.29 -30.61 -12.49
C ALA A 75 -13.69 -30.95 -11.12
N GLN A 76 -12.43 -31.37 -11.07
CA GLN A 76 -11.74 -31.75 -9.84
C GLN A 76 -10.93 -30.58 -9.31
N GLY A 77 -11.19 -30.22 -8.05
CA GLY A 77 -10.36 -29.32 -7.28
C GLY A 77 -8.92 -29.84 -7.28
N ARG A 78 -7.95 -28.97 -7.56
CA ARG A 78 -6.54 -29.32 -7.50
C ARG A 78 -5.96 -28.85 -6.20
N VAL A 79 -5.19 -29.70 -5.56
CA VAL A 79 -4.42 -29.32 -4.37
C VAL A 79 -3.23 -28.48 -4.83
N SER A 80 -3.18 -27.26 -4.37
CA SER A 80 -2.06 -26.36 -4.61
C SER A 80 -1.58 -25.79 -3.28
N GLU A 81 -0.27 -25.83 -3.09
CA GLU A 81 0.41 -25.23 -1.96
C GLU A 81 1.16 -23.99 -2.46
N ASN A 82 0.60 -22.80 -2.22
CA ASN A 82 1.13 -21.56 -2.75
C ASN A 82 2.10 -20.89 -1.76
N VAL A 83 3.38 -21.17 -1.94
CA VAL A 83 4.46 -20.55 -1.15
C VAL A 83 4.62 -19.08 -1.51
N ILE A 84 4.51 -18.72 -2.80
CA ILE A 84 4.64 -17.34 -3.29
C ILE A 84 3.61 -16.43 -2.62
N GLN A 85 2.34 -16.82 -2.63
CA GLN A 85 1.28 -16.03 -2.01
C GLN A 85 1.51 -15.88 -0.51
N SER A 86 1.79 -16.98 0.18
CA SER A 86 2.02 -16.97 1.63
C SER A 86 3.16 -16.01 2.01
N VAL A 87 4.26 -16.02 1.26
CA VAL A 87 5.44 -15.20 1.51
C VAL A 87 5.15 -13.72 1.24
N ILE A 88 4.55 -13.39 0.08
CA ILE A 88 4.27 -12.00 -0.30
C ILE A 88 3.22 -11.38 0.65
N ASP A 89 2.16 -12.11 1.00
CA ASP A 89 1.12 -11.62 1.90
C ASP A 89 1.67 -11.39 3.31
N THR A 90 2.59 -12.26 3.77
CA THR A 90 3.27 -12.08 5.05
C THR A 90 4.15 -10.83 5.05
N ALA A 91 5.01 -10.65 4.03
CA ALA A 91 5.84 -9.46 3.89
C ALA A 91 4.99 -8.17 3.79
N THR A 92 3.89 -8.22 3.02
CA THR A 92 2.94 -7.11 2.90
C THR A 92 2.32 -6.77 4.26
N SER A 93 1.88 -7.79 5.00
CA SER A 93 1.30 -7.60 6.33
C SER A 93 2.29 -7.04 7.35
N MET A 94 3.57 -7.37 7.24
CA MET A 94 4.61 -6.87 8.13
C MET A 94 4.95 -5.41 7.86
N ILE A 95 5.09 -5.01 6.60
CA ILE A 95 5.65 -3.70 6.20
C ILE A 95 4.56 -2.71 5.83
N ALA A 96 3.68 -3.08 4.91
CA ALA A 96 2.70 -2.14 4.35
C ALA A 96 1.57 -1.76 5.32
N LYS A 97 1.45 -2.46 6.46
CA LYS A 97 0.58 -2.02 7.57
C LYS A 97 0.99 -0.67 8.16
N ASN A 98 2.26 -0.29 8.03
CA ASN A 98 2.74 0.99 8.49
C ASN A 98 2.19 2.11 7.58
N ARG A 99 1.77 3.21 8.19
CA ARG A 99 1.29 4.40 7.48
C ARG A 99 2.32 5.51 7.63
N PRO A 100 3.32 5.58 6.73
CA PRO A 100 4.35 6.60 6.81
C PRO A 100 3.74 8.00 6.71
N LYS A 101 4.29 8.94 7.46
CA LYS A 101 3.90 10.35 7.42
C LYS A 101 5.06 11.16 6.85
N ALA A 102 4.75 12.05 5.93
CA ALA A 102 5.71 13.03 5.46
C ALA A 102 5.79 14.17 6.48
N SER A 103 7.00 14.54 6.89
CA SER A 103 7.30 15.68 7.72
C SER A 103 8.25 16.60 6.97
N PHE A 104 7.89 17.88 6.89
CA PHE A 104 8.63 18.89 6.16
C PHE A 104 9.52 19.67 7.13
N MET A 105 10.82 19.54 6.95
CA MET A 105 11.83 20.19 7.80
C MET A 105 12.48 21.33 7.04
N THR A 106 12.66 22.47 7.70
CA THR A 106 13.35 23.63 7.16
C THR A 106 14.72 23.79 7.80
N ASP A 107 15.70 24.25 7.04
CA ASP A 107 17.06 24.48 7.54
C ASP A 107 17.15 25.85 8.23
N GLY A 108 17.04 25.88 9.57
CA GLY A 108 17.27 27.06 10.42
C GLY A 108 16.51 28.33 10.01
N ALA A 109 15.44 28.19 9.24
CA ALA A 109 14.68 29.27 8.65
C ALA A 109 13.93 30.08 9.71
N GLU A 110 13.50 31.28 9.32
CA GLU A 110 12.65 32.17 10.12
C GLU A 110 11.40 31.45 10.64
N TRP A 111 10.89 31.88 11.76
CA TRP A 111 9.67 31.36 12.41
C TRP A 111 8.49 31.15 11.45
N SER A 112 8.24 32.12 10.57
CA SER A 112 7.17 32.06 9.57
C SER A 112 7.30 30.85 8.63
N VAL A 113 8.52 30.51 8.23
CA VAL A 113 8.82 29.39 7.32
C VAL A 113 8.66 28.05 8.05
N GLN A 114 9.13 27.96 9.30
CA GLN A 114 8.96 26.75 10.13
C GLN A 114 7.48 26.47 10.39
N ARG A 115 6.68 27.54 10.62
CA ARG A 115 5.24 27.41 10.81
C ARG A 115 4.53 26.93 9.55
N LYS A 116 4.86 27.50 8.39
CA LYS A 116 4.33 27.04 7.10
C LYS A 116 4.68 25.56 6.85
N ALA A 117 5.88 25.12 7.20
CA ALA A 117 6.27 23.72 7.06
C ALA A 117 5.40 22.79 7.92
N ARG A 118 5.11 23.17 9.17
CA ARG A 118 4.19 22.40 10.04
C ARG A 118 2.75 22.36 9.50
N MET A 119 2.29 23.46 8.92
CA MET A 119 0.97 23.49 8.28
C MET A 119 0.98 22.66 6.99
N LEU A 120 2.11 22.60 6.27
CA LEU A 120 2.30 21.75 5.10
C LEU A 120 2.26 20.25 5.48
N ASP A 121 2.82 19.86 6.66
CA ASP A 121 2.67 18.50 7.20
C ASP A 121 1.19 18.10 7.31
N LYS A 122 0.38 18.94 7.94
CA LYS A 122 -1.06 18.73 8.10
C LYS A 122 -1.78 18.70 6.74
N PHE A 123 -1.41 19.61 5.84
CA PHE A 123 -2.00 19.73 4.50
C PHE A 123 -1.79 18.44 3.69
N VAL A 124 -0.55 17.96 3.61
CA VAL A 124 -0.21 16.74 2.85
C VAL A 124 -0.82 15.50 3.53
N LEU A 125 -0.80 15.44 4.87
CA LEU A 125 -1.44 14.36 5.61
C LEU A 125 -2.96 14.32 5.37
N GLY A 126 -3.60 15.48 5.26
CA GLY A 126 -5.02 15.58 4.89
C GLY A 126 -5.29 14.97 3.51
N ILE A 127 -4.45 15.28 2.52
CA ILE A 127 -4.56 14.67 1.19
C ILE A 127 -4.30 13.15 1.27
N PHE A 128 -3.32 12.70 2.04
CA PHE A 128 -3.07 11.28 2.26
C PHE A 128 -4.27 10.54 2.86
N GLN A 129 -5.00 11.19 3.78
CA GLN A 129 -6.19 10.62 4.40
C GLN A 129 -7.38 10.54 3.44
N THR A 130 -7.54 11.52 2.56
CA THR A 130 -8.69 11.64 1.66
C THR A 130 -8.50 10.96 0.31
N SER A 131 -7.26 10.82 -0.17
CA SER A 131 -6.95 10.25 -1.49
C SER A 131 -6.90 8.71 -1.52
N GLY A 132 -6.94 8.03 -0.36
CA GLY A 132 -6.79 6.58 -0.29
C GLY A 132 -5.37 6.06 -0.56
N ILE A 133 -4.33 6.92 -0.48
CA ILE A 133 -2.95 6.55 -0.78
C ILE A 133 -2.43 5.38 0.08
N TYR A 134 -2.90 5.25 1.32
CA TYR A 134 -2.46 4.17 2.20
C TYR A 134 -2.94 2.80 1.72
N ASP A 135 -4.17 2.71 1.21
CA ASP A 135 -4.71 1.47 0.67
C ASP A 135 -4.05 1.14 -0.68
N ALA A 136 -3.92 2.14 -1.55
CA ALA A 136 -3.17 2.01 -2.81
C ALA A 136 -1.70 1.64 -2.57
N GLY A 137 -1.08 2.17 -1.51
CA GLY A 137 0.29 1.85 -1.12
C GLY A 137 0.48 0.38 -0.74
N VAL A 138 -0.48 -0.23 -0.02
CA VAL A 138 -0.46 -1.67 0.28
C VAL A 138 -0.49 -2.49 -1.01
N ASP A 139 -1.36 -2.11 -1.95
CA ASP A 139 -1.45 -2.79 -3.24
C ASP A 139 -0.18 -2.65 -4.07
N VAL A 140 0.41 -1.46 -4.11
CA VAL A 140 1.68 -1.18 -4.80
C VAL A 140 2.85 -1.96 -4.18
N PHE A 141 2.88 -2.11 -2.87
CA PHE A 141 3.88 -2.97 -2.21
C PHE A 141 3.74 -4.43 -2.63
N ARG A 142 2.49 -4.93 -2.67
CA ARG A 142 2.18 -6.28 -3.16
C ARG A 142 2.58 -6.45 -4.62
N ASP A 143 2.28 -5.46 -5.47
CA ASP A 143 2.67 -5.46 -6.88
C ASP A 143 4.18 -5.54 -7.04
N GLY A 144 4.93 -4.81 -6.24
CA GLY A 144 6.39 -4.95 -6.20
C GLY A 144 6.85 -6.36 -5.85
N GLY A 145 6.19 -7.03 -4.91
CA GLY A 145 6.46 -8.42 -4.57
C GLY A 145 6.15 -9.39 -5.71
N VAL A 146 5.06 -9.16 -6.46
CA VAL A 146 4.60 -10.04 -7.54
C VAL A 146 5.31 -9.73 -8.86
N PHE A 147 5.31 -8.46 -9.29
CA PHE A 147 5.79 -8.01 -10.60
C PHE A 147 7.22 -7.45 -10.57
N GLY A 148 7.77 -7.24 -9.37
CA GLY A 148 9.04 -6.56 -9.18
C GLY A 148 8.93 -5.04 -9.07
N THR A 149 7.92 -4.46 -9.68
CA THR A 149 7.63 -3.02 -9.69
C THR A 149 6.17 -2.80 -9.35
N GLY A 150 5.88 -1.79 -8.56
CA GLY A 150 4.55 -1.25 -8.33
C GLY A 150 4.55 0.24 -8.63
N ALA A 151 3.44 0.82 -9.04
CA ALA A 151 3.34 2.23 -9.40
C ALA A 151 2.10 2.90 -8.82
N LEU A 152 2.28 4.14 -8.36
CA LEU A 152 1.21 5.07 -8.01
C LEU A 152 1.20 6.21 -9.02
N LYS A 153 0.03 6.59 -9.52
CA LYS A 153 -0.18 7.79 -10.31
C LYS A 153 -0.84 8.86 -9.45
N ILE A 154 -0.28 10.06 -9.44
CA ILE A 154 -0.78 11.21 -8.69
C ILE A 154 -1.15 12.29 -9.71
N TYR A 155 -2.43 12.61 -9.80
CA TYR A 155 -2.93 13.48 -10.85
C TYR A 155 -4.18 14.25 -10.43
N GLU A 156 -4.49 15.29 -11.20
CA GLU A 156 -5.75 16.02 -11.12
C GLU A 156 -6.71 15.44 -12.17
N PRO A 157 -7.86 14.87 -11.78
CA PRO A 157 -8.81 14.33 -12.75
C PRO A 157 -9.51 15.42 -13.53
N GLY A 158 -9.62 15.25 -14.86
CA GLY A 158 -10.25 16.25 -15.74
C GLY A 158 -11.71 16.55 -15.41
N GLY A 159 -12.44 15.58 -14.85
CA GLY A 159 -13.84 15.76 -14.42
C GLY A 159 -14.04 16.39 -13.05
N ALA A 160 -12.98 16.61 -12.28
CA ALA A 160 -13.05 17.21 -10.94
C ALA A 160 -11.84 18.12 -10.70
N PRO A 161 -11.80 19.29 -11.36
CA PRO A 161 -10.71 20.23 -11.22
C PRO A 161 -10.58 20.69 -9.76
N GLY A 162 -9.34 20.84 -9.30
CA GLY A 162 -9.05 21.22 -7.93
C GLY A 162 -9.08 20.05 -6.93
N THR A 163 -9.05 18.80 -7.40
CA THR A 163 -8.88 17.63 -6.55
C THR A 163 -7.60 16.87 -6.91
N ILE A 164 -6.97 16.27 -5.92
CA ILE A 164 -5.82 15.38 -6.15
C ILE A 164 -6.28 13.95 -5.95
N ARG A 165 -6.04 13.11 -6.94
CA ARG A 165 -6.29 11.67 -6.87
C ARG A 165 -5.00 10.89 -6.90
N VAL A 166 -5.01 9.79 -6.18
CA VAL A 166 -3.95 8.78 -6.18
C VAL A 166 -4.55 7.48 -6.68
N GLU A 167 -3.93 6.90 -7.70
CA GLU A 167 -4.39 5.68 -8.35
C GLU A 167 -3.25 4.66 -8.38
N ARG A 168 -3.57 3.40 -8.03
CA ARG A 168 -2.67 2.28 -8.28
C ARG A 168 -2.63 2.02 -9.79
N VAL A 169 -1.44 1.88 -10.33
CA VAL A 169 -1.21 1.50 -11.73
C VAL A 169 -0.55 0.14 -11.77
N VAL A 170 -1.17 -0.79 -12.50
CA VAL A 170 -0.58 -2.12 -12.67
C VAL A 170 0.60 -2.01 -13.62
N PRO A 171 1.76 -2.62 -13.32
CA PRO A 171 2.95 -2.52 -14.16
C PRO A 171 2.76 -2.95 -15.62
N ASP A 172 1.81 -3.85 -15.89
CA ASP A 172 1.42 -4.28 -17.24
C ASP A 172 0.80 -3.14 -18.11
N GLU A 173 0.31 -2.07 -17.46
CA GLU A 173 -0.21 -0.88 -18.15
C GLU A 173 0.89 0.09 -18.59
N LEU A 174 2.10 -0.06 -18.01
CA LEU A 174 3.21 0.85 -18.25
C LEU A 174 4.09 0.34 -19.39
N ILE A 175 4.39 1.22 -20.32
CA ILE A 175 5.22 0.94 -21.48
C ILE A 175 6.32 1.98 -21.53
N VAL A 176 7.55 1.54 -21.57
CA VAL A 176 8.74 2.39 -21.53
C VAL A 176 9.79 1.91 -22.54
N ASP A 177 10.64 2.80 -22.99
CA ASP A 177 11.82 2.41 -23.75
C ASP A 177 12.93 1.95 -22.78
N GLU A 178 13.14 0.65 -22.67
CA GLU A 178 14.16 0.07 -21.78
C GLU A 178 15.59 0.46 -22.18
N SER A 179 15.82 0.79 -23.44
CA SER A 179 17.13 1.24 -23.90
C SER A 179 17.58 2.54 -23.23
N GLN A 180 16.61 3.39 -22.86
CA GLN A 180 16.83 4.64 -22.12
C GLN A 180 17.05 4.42 -20.61
N CYS A 181 16.68 3.25 -20.09
CA CYS A 181 16.66 2.96 -18.65
C CYS A 181 17.99 2.41 -18.10
N ARG A 182 19.09 2.50 -18.85
CA ARG A 182 20.39 1.93 -18.42
C ARG A 182 20.96 2.61 -17.17
N GLN A 183 20.75 3.92 -17.02
CA GLN A 183 21.34 4.69 -15.92
C GLN A 183 20.33 5.56 -15.16
N SER A 184 19.18 5.83 -15.77
CA SER A 184 18.16 6.73 -15.23
C SER A 184 16.75 6.25 -15.57
N LEU A 185 15.74 6.97 -15.09
CA LEU A 185 14.37 6.80 -15.57
C LEU A 185 14.30 7.17 -17.08
N PRO A 186 13.40 6.53 -17.85
CA PRO A 186 13.21 6.86 -19.26
C PRO A 186 12.78 8.33 -19.41
N ARG A 187 12.97 8.88 -20.60
CA ARG A 187 12.48 10.24 -20.92
C ARG A 187 11.04 10.24 -21.43
N GLU A 188 10.56 9.08 -21.84
CA GLU A 188 9.20 8.87 -22.28
C GLU A 188 8.57 7.71 -21.50
N LEU A 189 7.30 7.85 -21.23
CA LEU A 189 6.50 6.85 -20.54
C LEU A 189 5.09 6.87 -21.10
N HIS A 190 4.55 5.69 -21.33
CA HIS A 190 3.19 5.52 -21.83
C HIS A 190 2.41 4.65 -20.84
N GLN A 191 1.14 5.02 -20.63
CA GLN A 191 0.20 4.21 -19.88
C GLN A 191 -0.94 3.81 -20.81
N ARG A 192 -1.16 2.51 -20.96
CA ARG A 192 -2.27 1.96 -21.71
C ARG A 192 -3.39 1.58 -20.77
N LYS A 193 -4.57 2.12 -21.02
CA LYS A 193 -5.78 1.85 -20.25
C LYS A 193 -6.90 1.34 -21.16
N PHE A 194 -7.76 0.51 -20.58
CA PHE A 194 -9.04 0.15 -21.21
C PHE A 194 -10.13 0.94 -20.51
N VAL A 195 -10.77 1.85 -21.23
CA VAL A 195 -11.80 2.75 -20.71
C VAL A 195 -13.13 2.44 -21.42
N ASP A 196 -14.20 2.43 -20.64
CA ASP A 196 -15.55 2.29 -21.20
C ASP A 196 -15.84 3.45 -22.17
N ARG A 197 -16.41 3.13 -23.34
CA ARG A 197 -16.64 4.09 -24.42
C ARG A 197 -17.54 5.25 -24.00
N GLU A 198 -18.61 4.97 -23.26
CA GLU A 198 -19.54 6.00 -22.80
C GLU A 198 -18.88 6.93 -21.76
N VAL A 199 -18.04 6.37 -20.88
CA VAL A 199 -17.26 7.15 -19.91
C VAL A 199 -16.27 8.06 -20.65
N LEU A 200 -15.62 7.53 -21.69
CA LEU A 200 -14.64 8.31 -22.47
C LEU A 200 -15.30 9.45 -23.23
N LYS A 201 -16.49 9.23 -23.83
CA LYS A 201 -17.29 10.29 -24.46
C LYS A 201 -17.68 11.39 -23.47
N ALA A 202 -18.10 11.00 -22.28
CA ALA A 202 -18.45 11.97 -21.23
C ALA A 202 -17.23 12.81 -20.77
N MET A 203 -16.03 12.22 -20.79
CA MET A 203 -14.80 12.94 -20.44
C MET A 203 -14.32 13.89 -21.56
N TYR A 204 -14.55 13.55 -22.81
CA TYR A 204 -14.07 14.30 -23.98
C TYR A 204 -15.21 14.64 -24.94
N PRO A 205 -16.12 15.56 -24.53
CA PRO A 205 -17.19 16.03 -25.40
C PRO A 205 -16.57 16.74 -26.63
N GLY A 206 -16.98 16.36 -27.81
CA GLY A 206 -16.44 16.85 -29.07
C GLY A 206 -15.64 15.83 -29.88
N HIS A 207 -15.28 14.69 -29.30
CA HIS A 207 -14.60 13.57 -29.96
C HIS A 207 -15.46 12.29 -30.01
N GLU A 208 -16.77 12.44 -29.88
CA GLU A 208 -17.70 11.31 -29.79
C GLU A 208 -17.64 10.39 -31.01
N ALA A 209 -17.60 10.98 -32.22
CA ALA A 209 -17.57 10.22 -33.49
C ALA A 209 -16.26 9.43 -33.66
N GLU A 210 -15.13 10.01 -33.26
CA GLU A 210 -13.83 9.37 -33.30
C GLU A 210 -13.73 8.25 -32.27
N ILE A 211 -14.27 8.46 -31.07
CA ILE A 211 -14.33 7.46 -30.00
C ILE A 211 -15.23 6.29 -30.44
N ASP A 212 -16.33 6.55 -31.14
CA ASP A 212 -17.22 5.50 -31.66
C ASP A 212 -16.56 4.68 -32.75
N SER A 213 -15.72 5.27 -33.57
CA SER A 213 -14.97 4.59 -34.60
C SER A 213 -13.75 3.83 -34.13
N ALA A 214 -13.31 4.07 -32.89
CA ALA A 214 -12.14 3.39 -32.29
C ALA A 214 -12.43 1.89 -32.05
N HIS A 215 -11.46 1.04 -32.37
CA HIS A 215 -11.60 -0.40 -32.21
C HIS A 215 -11.77 -0.82 -30.74
N LYS A 216 -12.65 -1.82 -30.52
CA LYS A 216 -12.91 -2.43 -29.21
C LYS A 216 -11.74 -3.24 -28.69
N ASP A 217 -11.00 -3.86 -29.58
CA ASP A 217 -9.96 -4.83 -29.26
C ASP A 217 -8.64 -4.42 -29.90
N ASP A 218 -7.58 -4.40 -29.12
CA ASP A 218 -6.24 -4.42 -29.67
C ASP A 218 -5.94 -5.84 -30.19
N PRO A 219 -5.59 -6.02 -31.47
CA PRO A 219 -5.30 -7.34 -32.05
C PRO A 219 -4.22 -8.13 -31.31
N GLN A 220 -3.30 -7.47 -30.63
CA GLN A 220 -2.23 -8.11 -29.86
C GLN A 220 -2.71 -8.75 -28.55
N TYR A 221 -3.79 -8.24 -27.96
CA TYR A 221 -4.31 -8.69 -26.65
C TYR A 221 -5.53 -9.60 -26.74
N THR A 222 -6.07 -9.84 -27.91
CA THR A 222 -7.24 -10.72 -28.13
C THR A 222 -7.02 -12.18 -27.71
N SER A 223 -5.79 -12.63 -27.47
CA SER A 223 -5.54 -13.99 -27.03
C SER A 223 -5.85 -14.22 -25.54
N TYR A 224 -5.87 -13.20 -24.69
CA TYR A 224 -6.00 -13.36 -23.24
C TYR A 224 -7.31 -12.85 -22.63
N ARG A 225 -7.96 -11.83 -23.21
CA ARG A 225 -9.25 -11.34 -22.74
C ARG A 225 -10.15 -10.98 -23.92
N ARG A 226 -11.19 -11.78 -24.18
CA ARG A 226 -12.36 -11.27 -24.86
C ARG A 226 -13.05 -10.29 -23.92
N VAL A 227 -12.85 -9.02 -24.17
CA VAL A 227 -13.57 -7.94 -23.49
C VAL A 227 -15.03 -8.02 -23.96
N GLN A 228 -15.93 -8.39 -23.04
CA GLN A 228 -17.38 -8.38 -23.31
C GLN A 228 -17.97 -6.97 -23.20
N SER A 229 -17.28 -6.07 -22.49
CA SER A 229 -17.63 -4.65 -22.34
C SER A 229 -17.14 -3.85 -23.55
N ASP A 230 -17.84 -2.77 -23.84
CA ASP A 230 -17.49 -1.83 -24.91
C ASP A 230 -16.37 -0.89 -24.43
N GLN A 231 -15.15 -1.41 -24.35
CA GLN A 231 -13.97 -0.68 -23.91
C GLN A 231 -13.08 -0.31 -25.08
N VAL A 232 -12.50 0.87 -25.00
CA VAL A 232 -11.57 1.43 -25.98
C VAL A 232 -10.18 1.50 -25.34
N VAL A 233 -9.16 1.20 -26.13
CA VAL A 233 -7.76 1.39 -25.73
C VAL A 233 -7.42 2.87 -25.77
N VAL A 234 -7.00 3.39 -24.62
CA VAL A 234 -6.54 4.76 -24.45
C VAL A 234 -5.05 4.71 -24.08
N ILE A 235 -4.23 5.44 -24.82
CA ILE A 235 -2.81 5.58 -24.54
C ILE A 235 -2.58 7.00 -24.05
N GLU A 236 -2.10 7.11 -22.82
CA GLU A 236 -1.66 8.35 -22.22
C GLU A 236 -0.13 8.38 -22.23
N SER A 237 0.46 9.40 -22.85
CA SER A 237 1.89 9.46 -23.16
C SER A 237 2.51 10.73 -22.63
N TRP A 238 3.66 10.59 -22.01
CA TRP A 238 4.47 11.69 -21.48
C TRP A 238 5.86 11.67 -22.07
N HIS A 239 6.36 12.81 -22.44
CA HIS A 239 7.76 13.06 -22.76
C HIS A 239 8.29 14.16 -21.86
N LEU A 240 9.40 13.90 -21.16
CA LEU A 240 10.07 14.89 -20.30
C LEU A 240 10.89 15.87 -21.13
N ARG A 241 11.00 17.09 -20.65
CA ARG A 241 11.84 18.10 -21.31
C ARG A 241 13.29 17.61 -21.47
N SER A 242 13.89 17.88 -22.61
CA SER A 242 15.30 17.55 -22.89
C SER A 242 16.28 18.36 -22.04
N GLY A 243 15.83 19.45 -21.45
CA GLY A 243 16.63 20.29 -20.55
C GLY A 243 15.82 21.46 -20.00
N PRO A 244 16.37 22.26 -19.08
CA PRO A 244 15.63 23.31 -18.37
C PRO A 244 15.00 24.38 -19.27
N LYS A 245 15.59 24.63 -20.46
CA LYS A 245 15.12 25.60 -21.45
C LYS A 245 14.41 24.95 -22.64
N ALA A 246 14.38 23.63 -22.72
CA ALA A 246 13.73 22.92 -23.81
C ALA A 246 12.19 23.00 -23.69
N LYS A 247 11.52 23.03 -24.85
CA LYS A 247 10.06 23.11 -24.96
C LYS A 247 9.46 21.84 -25.58
N ASP A 248 10.21 20.74 -25.54
CA ASP A 248 9.86 19.46 -26.14
C ASP A 248 9.11 18.53 -25.20
N GLY A 249 8.88 18.95 -23.95
CA GLY A 249 8.03 18.21 -23.02
C GLY A 249 6.57 18.20 -23.48
N ARG A 250 5.95 17.01 -23.54
CA ARG A 250 4.60 16.82 -24.09
C ARG A 250 3.81 15.78 -23.28
N HIS A 251 2.54 16.05 -23.13
CA HIS A 251 1.57 15.12 -22.56
C HIS A 251 0.41 14.96 -23.51
N THR A 252 0.13 13.73 -23.93
CA THR A 252 -0.96 13.44 -24.88
C THR A 252 -1.83 12.30 -24.37
N ILE A 253 -3.13 12.38 -24.64
CA ILE A 253 -4.08 11.28 -24.46
C ILE A 253 -4.68 10.96 -25.82
N THR A 254 -4.50 9.74 -26.27
CA THR A 254 -4.87 9.33 -27.62
C THR A 254 -5.70 8.06 -27.60
N VAL A 255 -6.62 7.97 -28.55
CA VAL A 255 -7.25 6.73 -29.01
C VAL A 255 -6.72 6.42 -30.41
N GLN A 256 -6.95 5.25 -30.93
CA GLN A 256 -6.44 4.84 -32.24
C GLN A 256 -6.82 5.81 -33.36
N THR A 257 -7.98 6.44 -33.25
CA THR A 257 -8.61 7.28 -34.28
C THR A 257 -8.41 8.77 -34.07
N ALA A 258 -8.09 9.22 -32.87
CA ALA A 258 -7.97 10.64 -32.53
C ALA A 258 -7.03 10.94 -31.38
N THR A 259 -6.61 12.20 -31.33
CA THR A 259 -5.90 12.79 -30.18
C THR A 259 -6.93 13.51 -29.33
N LEU A 260 -7.21 12.98 -28.12
CA LEU A 260 -8.23 13.52 -27.22
C LEU A 260 -7.71 14.70 -26.39
N HIS A 261 -6.45 14.66 -26.03
CA HIS A 261 -5.78 15.73 -25.27
C HIS A 261 -4.34 15.89 -25.72
N ASP A 262 -3.88 17.12 -25.81
CA ASP A 262 -2.48 17.44 -26.11
C ASP A 262 -2.09 18.75 -25.43
N ALA A 263 -1.10 18.67 -24.57
CA ALA A 263 -0.60 19.80 -23.80
C ALA A 263 0.93 19.74 -23.64
N PRO A 264 1.60 20.88 -23.52
CA PRO A 264 3.01 20.91 -23.15
C PRO A 264 3.18 20.36 -21.71
N PHE A 265 4.17 19.51 -21.53
CA PHE A 265 4.53 18.98 -20.22
C PHE A 265 5.78 19.70 -19.70
N THR A 266 5.61 20.41 -18.60
CA THR A 266 6.65 21.30 -18.06
C THR A 266 7.40 20.72 -16.88
N ASP A 267 6.94 19.61 -16.33
CA ASP A 267 7.55 18.96 -15.19
C ASP A 267 8.80 18.17 -15.60
N ASP A 268 9.72 18.03 -14.66
CA ASP A 268 10.96 17.28 -14.85
C ASP A 268 10.81 15.80 -14.42
N GLU A 269 9.67 15.43 -13.87
CA GLU A 269 9.34 14.08 -13.41
C GLU A 269 7.95 13.68 -13.87
N PHE A 270 7.74 12.38 -14.13
CA PHE A 270 6.43 11.84 -14.46
C PHE A 270 5.47 11.91 -13.27
N PRO A 271 4.15 11.94 -13.48
CA PRO A 271 3.16 11.90 -12.41
C PRO A 271 3.04 10.52 -11.75
N PHE A 272 4.13 9.78 -11.70
CA PHE A 272 4.21 8.43 -11.19
C PHE A 272 5.27 8.32 -10.10
N VAL A 273 4.94 7.54 -9.07
CA VAL A 273 5.88 7.12 -8.05
C VAL A 273 6.05 5.61 -8.13
N PHE A 274 7.29 5.14 -8.21
CA PHE A 274 7.61 3.74 -8.43
C PHE A 274 8.15 3.10 -7.17
N TYR A 275 7.50 2.01 -6.75
CA TYR A 275 8.06 1.09 -5.78
C TYR A 275 8.76 -0.07 -6.50
N ARG A 276 10.00 -0.39 -6.14
CA ARG A 276 10.72 -1.55 -6.67
C ARG A 276 11.15 -2.46 -5.54
N TRP A 277 10.72 -3.72 -5.60
CA TRP A 277 11.12 -4.72 -4.61
C TRP A 277 12.64 -4.88 -4.59
N SER A 278 13.23 -5.13 -5.74
CA SER A 278 14.65 -5.07 -5.97
C SER A 278 14.93 -4.18 -7.18
N LYS A 279 15.84 -3.21 -7.03
CA LYS A 279 16.20 -2.34 -8.16
C LYS A 279 16.85 -3.20 -9.24
N PRO A 280 16.48 -3.03 -10.52
CA PRO A 280 17.15 -3.73 -11.61
C PRO A 280 18.60 -3.25 -11.73
N LEU A 281 19.47 -4.14 -12.16
CA LEU A 281 20.84 -3.77 -12.54
C LEU A 281 20.84 -3.02 -13.87
N ILE A 282 19.97 -3.41 -14.78
CA ILE A 282 19.74 -2.82 -16.10
C ILE A 282 18.24 -2.90 -16.39
N GLY A 283 17.69 -1.88 -17.03
CA GLY A 283 16.29 -1.83 -17.40
C GLY A 283 15.40 -1.07 -16.40
N PHE A 284 14.13 -1.01 -16.68
CA PHE A 284 13.14 -0.26 -15.91
C PHE A 284 12.50 -1.09 -14.79
N TYR A 285 12.11 -2.34 -15.11
CA TYR A 285 11.36 -3.17 -14.20
C TYR A 285 12.26 -3.82 -13.16
N GLY A 286 11.82 -3.78 -11.90
CA GLY A 286 12.51 -4.44 -10.79
C GLY A 286 12.29 -5.94 -10.78
N GLN A 287 13.08 -6.65 -9.97
CA GLN A 287 12.91 -8.07 -9.74
C GLN A 287 12.05 -8.32 -8.50
N GLY A 288 10.98 -9.10 -8.66
CA GLY A 288 10.03 -9.43 -7.61
C GLY A 288 10.36 -10.72 -6.86
N LEU A 289 9.73 -10.88 -5.71
CA LEU A 289 9.86 -12.11 -4.91
C LEU A 289 9.22 -13.31 -5.61
N ALA A 290 8.11 -13.09 -6.35
CA ALA A 290 7.47 -14.14 -7.14
C ALA A 290 8.40 -14.70 -8.21
N GLU A 291 9.21 -13.87 -8.86
CA GLU A 291 10.20 -14.29 -9.84
C GLU A 291 11.28 -15.16 -9.20
N GLN A 292 11.78 -14.74 -8.03
CA GLN A 292 12.81 -15.47 -7.30
C GLN A 292 12.33 -16.87 -6.86
N LEU A 293 11.06 -17.00 -6.49
CA LEU A 293 10.44 -18.26 -6.04
C LEU A 293 9.80 -19.07 -7.18
N PHE A 294 9.80 -18.54 -8.41
CA PHE A 294 9.10 -19.12 -9.55
C PHE A 294 9.43 -20.59 -9.78
N GLY A 295 10.73 -20.92 -9.84
CA GLY A 295 11.20 -22.30 -10.08
C GLY A 295 10.79 -23.28 -8.99
N ILE A 296 10.86 -22.84 -7.74
CA ILE A 296 10.47 -23.64 -6.56
C ILE A 296 8.98 -23.93 -6.61
N GLN A 297 8.15 -22.90 -6.83
CA GLN A 297 6.69 -23.05 -6.88
C GLN A 297 6.25 -23.96 -8.04
N LEU A 298 6.84 -23.82 -9.21
CA LEU A 298 6.55 -24.71 -10.34
C LEU A 298 6.88 -26.16 -10.02
N ARG A 299 7.98 -26.41 -9.32
CA ARG A 299 8.36 -27.76 -8.95
C ARG A 299 7.42 -28.36 -7.92
N ILE A 300 7.00 -27.57 -6.91
CA ILE A 300 6.01 -28.00 -5.92
C ILE A 300 4.68 -28.35 -6.62
N ASN A 301 4.21 -27.51 -7.54
CA ASN A 301 2.97 -27.75 -8.28
C ASN A 301 3.05 -29.03 -9.13
N LYS A 302 4.18 -29.29 -9.78
CA LYS A 302 4.41 -30.55 -10.53
C LYS A 302 4.40 -31.78 -9.63
N LEU A 303 5.03 -31.69 -8.46
CA LEU A 303 5.06 -32.80 -7.50
C LEU A 303 3.67 -33.09 -6.93
N ASN A 304 2.90 -32.07 -6.56
CA ASN A 304 1.53 -32.23 -6.11
C ASN A 304 0.68 -32.97 -7.15
N ARG A 305 0.75 -32.53 -8.42
CA ARG A 305 0.03 -33.20 -9.51
C ARG A 305 0.47 -34.65 -9.70
N PHE A 306 1.77 -34.91 -9.60
CA PHE A 306 2.30 -36.27 -9.72
C PHE A 306 1.76 -37.16 -8.59
N ILE A 307 1.74 -36.65 -7.36
CA ILE A 307 1.23 -37.36 -6.19
C ILE A 307 -0.28 -37.64 -6.35
N GLU A 308 -1.07 -36.65 -6.74
CA GLU A 308 -2.51 -36.80 -6.99
C GLU A 308 -2.77 -37.87 -8.06
N GLN A 309 -2.11 -37.78 -9.21
CA GLN A 309 -2.26 -38.75 -10.29
C GLN A 309 -1.86 -40.18 -9.88
N ALA A 310 -0.81 -40.30 -9.06
CA ALA A 310 -0.38 -41.59 -8.56
C ALA A 310 -1.40 -42.17 -7.56
N GLN A 311 -1.97 -41.33 -6.70
CA GLN A 311 -3.03 -41.76 -5.76
C GLN A 311 -4.31 -42.18 -6.50
N ASP A 312 -4.73 -41.41 -7.53
CA ASP A 312 -5.87 -41.79 -8.38
C ASP A 312 -5.66 -43.13 -9.09
N LEU A 313 -4.43 -43.39 -9.57
CA LEU A 313 -4.06 -44.63 -10.21
C LEU A 313 -4.04 -45.82 -9.21
N ILE A 314 -3.67 -45.59 -7.96
CA ILE A 314 -3.70 -46.60 -6.91
C ILE A 314 -5.15 -46.91 -6.51
N ALA A 315 -5.98 -45.86 -6.41
CA ALA A 315 -7.41 -46.02 -6.09
C ALA A 315 -8.22 -46.72 -7.19
N THR A 316 -7.74 -46.60 -8.46
CA THR A 316 -8.39 -47.24 -9.61
C THR A 316 -7.46 -48.28 -10.26
N PRO A 317 -7.38 -49.50 -9.74
CA PRO A 317 -6.47 -50.51 -10.27
C PRO A 317 -6.79 -50.86 -11.72
N ARG A 318 -5.75 -51.06 -12.52
CA ARG A 318 -5.90 -51.47 -13.92
C ARG A 318 -6.19 -52.96 -13.99
N VAL A 319 -7.20 -53.28 -14.75
CA VAL A 319 -7.60 -54.69 -14.98
C VAL A 319 -7.09 -55.12 -16.36
N PHE A 320 -6.21 -56.14 -16.39
CA PHE A 320 -5.79 -56.75 -17.62
C PHE A 320 -6.76 -57.89 -17.96
N VAL A 321 -7.43 -57.74 -19.08
CA VAL A 321 -8.44 -58.71 -19.56
C VAL A 321 -7.97 -59.25 -20.92
N ASN A 322 -8.06 -60.54 -21.12
CA ASN A 322 -7.73 -61.12 -22.42
C ASN A 322 -8.66 -60.56 -23.51
N THR A 323 -8.13 -60.29 -24.70
CA THR A 323 -8.84 -59.65 -25.83
C THR A 323 -10.08 -60.44 -26.26
N ASP A 324 -10.08 -61.77 -26.04
CA ASP A 324 -11.17 -62.67 -26.41
C ASP A 324 -12.40 -62.58 -25.45
N ALA A 325 -12.27 -61.90 -24.32
CA ALA A 325 -13.27 -61.76 -23.30
C ALA A 325 -14.07 -60.42 -23.40
N LYS A 326 -14.57 -60.09 -24.58
CA LYS A 326 -15.33 -58.84 -24.84
C LYS A 326 -16.55 -58.66 -23.94
N GLN A 327 -17.15 -59.72 -23.43
CA GLN A 327 -18.31 -59.66 -22.54
C GLN A 327 -17.99 -59.24 -21.10
N LEU A 328 -16.75 -59.36 -20.65
CA LEU A 328 -16.35 -59.01 -19.28
C LEU A 328 -16.34 -57.52 -18.98
N ARG A 329 -16.14 -56.69 -20.01
CA ARG A 329 -16.13 -55.21 -19.86
C ARG A 329 -17.45 -54.65 -19.34
N LEU A 330 -18.57 -55.32 -19.59
CA LEU A 330 -19.92 -54.91 -19.19
C LEU A 330 -20.26 -55.33 -17.76
N GLN A 331 -19.49 -56.26 -17.17
CA GLN A 331 -19.76 -56.84 -15.83
C GLN A 331 -18.85 -56.26 -14.72
N LEU A 332 -17.86 -55.45 -15.08
CA LEU A 332 -16.97 -54.76 -14.11
C LEU A 332 -17.71 -53.51 -13.61
N THR A 333 -18.51 -53.65 -12.59
CA THR A 333 -19.17 -52.56 -11.87
C THR A 333 -18.36 -52.18 -10.61
N ASN A 334 -18.54 -50.95 -10.12
CA ASN A 334 -17.93 -50.52 -8.86
C ASN A 334 -18.65 -51.00 -7.60
N GLU A 335 -19.49 -52.03 -7.70
CA GLU A 335 -20.23 -52.59 -6.57
C GLU A 335 -19.31 -53.40 -5.65
N ILE A 336 -19.31 -53.07 -4.36
CA ILE A 336 -18.54 -53.75 -3.34
C ILE A 336 -19.13 -55.15 -3.15
N GLY A 337 -18.31 -56.20 -3.37
CA GLY A 337 -18.74 -57.60 -3.22
C GLY A 337 -19.41 -58.17 -4.45
N ALA A 338 -19.37 -57.53 -5.61
CA ALA A 338 -19.89 -58.06 -6.85
C ALA A 338 -19.16 -59.36 -7.24
N VAL A 339 -19.91 -60.40 -7.53
CA VAL A 339 -19.40 -61.70 -8.03
C VAL A 339 -19.37 -61.62 -9.56
N ILE A 340 -18.17 -61.61 -10.11
CA ILE A 340 -17.98 -61.50 -11.55
C ILE A 340 -17.64 -62.87 -12.14
N GLY A 341 -18.52 -63.38 -12.96
CA GLY A 341 -18.25 -64.61 -13.73
C GLY A 341 -17.36 -64.34 -14.91
N TYR A 342 -16.26 -65.10 -15.09
CA TYR A 342 -15.40 -64.99 -16.26
C TYR A 342 -15.32 -66.31 -17.04
N ARG A 343 -15.15 -66.24 -18.35
CA ARG A 343 -14.89 -67.38 -19.24
C ARG A 343 -13.45 -67.25 -19.73
N GLY A 344 -12.64 -68.27 -19.48
CA GLY A 344 -11.26 -68.34 -19.94
C GLY A 344 -10.35 -69.13 -19.00
N ASN A 345 -9.20 -69.54 -19.48
CA ASN A 345 -8.24 -70.37 -18.74
C ASN A 345 -7.42 -69.58 -17.70
N ARG A 346 -7.47 -68.25 -17.72
CA ARG A 346 -6.76 -67.37 -16.76
C ARG A 346 -7.68 -66.26 -16.28
N PRO A 347 -7.78 -66.06 -14.96
CA PRO A 347 -8.56 -64.92 -14.43
C PRO A 347 -7.98 -63.56 -14.81
N PRO A 348 -8.80 -62.47 -14.80
CA PRO A 348 -8.31 -61.12 -14.96
C PRO A 348 -7.27 -60.82 -13.90
N VAL A 349 -6.18 -60.16 -14.30
CA VAL A 349 -5.12 -59.73 -13.39
C VAL A 349 -5.33 -58.26 -13.04
N PHE A 350 -5.53 -58.01 -11.74
CA PHE A 350 -5.54 -56.64 -11.23
C PHE A 350 -4.11 -56.17 -10.98
N HIS A 351 -3.74 -55.10 -11.63
CA HIS A 351 -2.44 -54.48 -11.43
C HIS A 351 -2.65 -53.21 -10.65
N THR A 352 -2.26 -53.21 -9.38
CA THR A 352 -2.21 -52.00 -8.55
C THR A 352 -0.82 -51.39 -8.69
N PRO A 353 -0.68 -50.14 -9.17
CA PRO A 353 0.62 -49.46 -9.20
C PRO A 353 1.23 -49.40 -7.81
N GLN A 354 2.56 -49.34 -7.74
CA GLN A 354 3.25 -49.15 -6.47
C GLN A 354 2.93 -47.76 -5.90
N ALA A 355 2.85 -47.69 -4.58
CA ALA A 355 2.67 -46.42 -3.88
C ALA A 355 3.85 -45.45 -4.18
N VAL A 356 3.56 -44.15 -4.16
CA VAL A 356 4.56 -43.11 -4.30
C VAL A 356 5.58 -43.25 -3.17
N GLY A 357 6.85 -43.34 -3.50
CA GLY A 357 7.92 -43.47 -2.52
C GLY A 357 7.97 -42.27 -1.56
N GLN A 358 8.29 -42.55 -0.28
CA GLN A 358 8.42 -41.53 0.76
C GLN A 358 9.41 -40.41 0.39
N GLU A 359 10.36 -40.69 -0.46
CA GLU A 359 11.36 -39.74 -0.96
C GLU A 359 10.74 -38.55 -1.70
N ILE A 360 9.64 -38.76 -2.43
CA ILE A 360 8.96 -37.69 -3.18
C ILE A 360 8.27 -36.73 -2.21
N TYR A 361 7.64 -37.25 -1.15
CA TYR A 361 7.05 -36.41 -0.11
C TYR A 361 8.11 -35.61 0.64
N SER A 362 9.20 -36.27 1.02
CA SER A 362 10.32 -35.62 1.71
C SER A 362 10.99 -34.54 0.83
N TYR A 363 11.13 -34.80 -0.46
CA TYR A 363 11.66 -33.82 -1.42
C TYR A 363 10.73 -32.62 -1.56
N LYS A 364 9.41 -32.82 -1.62
CA LYS A 364 8.43 -31.74 -1.67
C LYS A 364 8.50 -30.86 -0.42
N GLU A 365 8.52 -31.44 0.77
CA GLU A 365 8.63 -30.68 2.02
C GLU A 365 9.96 -29.90 2.10
N ARG A 366 11.06 -30.49 1.64
CA ARG A 366 12.36 -29.81 1.55
C ARG A 366 12.33 -28.62 0.61
N LEU A 367 11.69 -28.75 -0.57
CA LEU A 367 11.52 -27.62 -1.50
C LEU A 367 10.68 -26.50 -0.90
N LYS A 368 9.61 -26.85 -0.17
CA LYS A 368 8.77 -25.88 0.52
C LYS A 368 9.56 -25.12 1.58
N GLN A 369 10.32 -25.84 2.39
CA GLN A 369 11.19 -25.25 3.40
C GLN A 369 12.24 -24.33 2.76
N SER A 370 12.92 -24.80 1.70
CA SER A 370 13.87 -23.97 0.95
C SER A 370 13.24 -22.71 0.37
N GLY A 371 11.96 -22.76 -0.04
CA GLY A 371 11.23 -21.58 -0.50
C GLY A 371 11.07 -20.52 0.59
N PHE A 372 10.71 -20.91 1.80
CA PHE A 372 10.61 -20.01 2.95
C PHE A 372 11.98 -19.48 3.40
N GLU A 373 12.98 -20.35 3.46
CA GLU A 373 14.36 -19.98 3.80
C GLU A 373 14.94 -18.98 2.80
N PHE A 374 14.74 -19.21 1.50
CA PHE A 374 15.18 -18.31 0.44
C PHE A 374 14.51 -16.94 0.55
N ALA A 375 13.20 -16.91 0.78
CA ALA A 375 12.45 -15.68 0.99
C ALA A 375 12.83 -15.00 2.32
N GLY A 376 13.38 -15.75 3.28
CA GLY A 376 13.72 -15.28 4.62
C GLY A 376 12.53 -15.03 5.52
N ILE A 377 11.43 -15.69 5.23
CA ILE A 377 10.23 -15.67 6.06
C ILE A 377 10.16 -17.00 6.80
N SER A 378 9.97 -16.94 8.10
CA SER A 378 9.85 -18.14 8.90
C SER A 378 8.50 -18.83 8.67
N GLN A 379 8.47 -20.14 8.88
CA GLN A 379 7.21 -20.87 8.90
C GLN A 379 6.26 -20.41 10.02
N LEU A 380 6.80 -19.83 11.09
CA LEU A 380 6.00 -19.23 12.15
C LEU A 380 5.16 -18.07 11.60
N SER A 381 5.77 -17.12 10.92
CA SER A 381 5.09 -15.94 10.39
C SER A 381 4.18 -16.26 9.21
N ALA A 382 4.63 -17.16 8.31
CA ALA A 382 3.89 -17.50 7.11
C ALA A 382 2.74 -18.48 7.35
N GLN A 383 2.87 -19.39 8.34
CA GLN A 383 1.92 -20.49 8.56
C GLN A 383 1.38 -20.54 9.99
N SER A 384 1.73 -19.60 10.85
CA SER A 384 1.41 -19.61 12.29
C SER A 384 1.87 -20.89 13.00
N LYS A 385 2.93 -21.53 12.50
CA LYS A 385 3.44 -22.79 13.01
C LYS A 385 4.60 -22.50 13.97
N LYS A 386 4.34 -22.65 15.27
CA LYS A 386 5.34 -22.37 16.33
C LYS A 386 6.55 -23.31 16.20
N PRO A 387 7.77 -22.79 16.09
CA PRO A 387 8.98 -23.62 16.15
C PRO A 387 9.11 -24.27 17.53
N GLY A 388 9.58 -25.53 17.57
CA GLY A 388 9.88 -26.19 18.85
C GLY A 388 10.97 -25.44 19.62
N GLY A 389 10.76 -25.25 20.93
CA GLY A 389 11.77 -24.63 21.82
C GLY A 389 11.61 -23.11 22.05
N LEU A 390 10.71 -22.42 21.35
CA LEU A 390 10.42 -21.00 21.59
C LEU A 390 9.18 -20.85 22.48
N GLU A 391 9.34 -20.95 23.79
CA GLU A 391 8.22 -20.86 24.75
C GLU A 391 8.06 -19.46 25.35
N SER A 392 9.10 -18.66 25.36
CA SER A 392 9.09 -17.31 25.93
C SER A 392 8.54 -16.27 24.95
N ALA A 393 7.69 -15.36 25.45
CA ALA A 393 7.19 -14.22 24.69
C ALA A 393 8.32 -13.28 24.21
N VAL A 394 9.41 -13.18 24.99
CA VAL A 394 10.60 -12.39 24.65
C VAL A 394 11.33 -13.02 23.46
N ALA A 395 11.57 -14.35 23.49
CA ALA A 395 12.23 -15.06 22.41
C ALA A 395 11.43 -14.99 21.08
N LEU A 396 10.09 -15.02 21.15
CA LEU A 396 9.23 -14.82 19.98
C LEU A 396 9.32 -13.41 19.40
N ARG A 397 9.46 -12.38 20.24
CA ARG A 397 9.67 -10.99 19.77
C ARG A 397 11.01 -10.84 19.09
N GLU A 398 12.08 -11.32 19.73
CA GLU A 398 13.42 -11.25 19.19
C GLU A 398 13.53 -11.97 17.84
N TYR A 399 12.86 -13.11 17.71
CA TYR A 399 12.76 -13.84 16.46
C TYR A 399 12.02 -13.03 15.36
N ASN A 400 10.89 -12.40 15.68
CA ASN A 400 10.17 -11.53 14.76
C ASN A 400 10.98 -10.29 14.38
N ASP A 401 11.76 -9.73 15.29
CA ASP A 401 12.62 -8.58 15.03
C ASP A 401 13.74 -8.92 14.03
N ILE A 402 14.36 -10.10 14.16
CA ILE A 402 15.37 -10.60 13.22
C ILE A 402 14.74 -10.78 11.81
N GLU A 403 13.55 -11.34 11.74
CA GLU A 403 12.84 -11.54 10.47
C GLU A 403 12.49 -10.21 9.80
N THR A 404 12.06 -9.21 10.59
CA THR A 404 11.73 -7.88 10.09
C THR A 404 12.96 -7.14 9.55
N GLN A 405 14.14 -7.35 10.13
CA GLN A 405 15.40 -6.74 9.67
C GLN A 405 15.77 -7.15 8.25
N ARG A 406 15.41 -8.35 7.82
CA ARG A 406 15.68 -8.82 6.45
C ARG A 406 14.97 -7.99 5.39
N PHE A 407 13.82 -7.43 5.71
CA PHE A 407 13.03 -6.57 4.82
C PHE A 407 13.26 -5.07 5.05
N ALA A 408 14.31 -4.71 5.80
CA ALA A 408 14.59 -3.31 6.10
C ALA A 408 14.76 -2.44 4.85
N ILE A 409 15.41 -2.97 3.81
CA ILE A 409 15.60 -2.27 2.53
C ILE A 409 14.26 -2.07 1.82
N GLN A 410 13.40 -3.08 1.80
CA GLN A 410 12.07 -3.00 1.20
C GLN A 410 11.16 -2.03 1.97
N ALA A 411 11.26 -2.03 3.30
CA ALA A 411 10.57 -1.08 4.16
C ALA A 411 11.03 0.37 3.88
N GLN A 412 12.33 0.60 3.81
CA GLN A 412 12.89 1.92 3.47
C GLN A 412 12.44 2.40 2.09
N ARG A 413 12.42 1.51 1.09
CA ARG A 413 11.90 1.86 -0.25
C ARG A 413 10.41 2.17 -0.22
N TYR A 414 9.64 1.45 0.58
CA TYR A 414 8.23 1.73 0.76
C TYR A 414 8.00 3.11 1.39
N GLU A 415 8.79 3.48 2.38
CA GLU A 415 8.76 4.83 2.97
C GLU A 415 9.13 5.91 1.94
N GLN A 416 10.14 5.66 1.09
CA GLN A 416 10.53 6.58 0.02
C GLN A 416 9.38 6.87 -0.96
N VAL A 417 8.52 5.89 -1.25
CA VAL A 417 7.31 6.11 -2.08
C VAL A 417 6.44 7.23 -1.51
N PHE A 418 6.25 7.27 -0.20
CA PHE A 418 5.45 8.33 0.43
C PHE A 418 6.16 9.69 0.44
N ALA A 419 7.50 9.71 0.51
CA ALA A 419 8.26 10.96 0.36
C ALA A 419 8.13 11.54 -1.06
N GLU A 420 8.26 10.68 -2.07
CA GLU A 420 8.09 11.08 -3.47
C GLU A 420 6.65 11.49 -3.74
N ALA A 421 5.66 10.74 -3.24
CA ALA A 421 4.25 11.09 -3.34
C ALA A 421 3.96 12.46 -2.71
N ALA A 422 4.54 12.76 -1.55
CA ALA A 422 4.39 14.06 -0.91
C ALA A 422 4.94 15.21 -1.78
N ARG A 423 6.10 15.03 -2.43
CA ARG A 423 6.65 16.01 -3.39
C ARG A 423 5.71 16.24 -4.57
N HIS A 424 5.21 15.15 -5.18
CA HIS A 424 4.27 15.26 -6.30
C HIS A 424 2.98 15.98 -5.90
N ILE A 425 2.46 15.69 -4.71
CA ILE A 425 1.28 16.37 -4.17
C ILE A 425 1.54 17.86 -3.98
N VAL A 426 2.67 18.26 -3.41
CA VAL A 426 3.04 19.67 -3.21
C VAL A 426 3.13 20.40 -4.54
N ARG A 427 3.83 19.83 -5.54
CA ARG A 427 3.95 20.41 -6.89
C ARG A 427 2.58 20.55 -7.57
N LEU A 428 1.76 19.50 -7.48
CA LEU A 428 0.43 19.50 -8.07
C LEU A 428 -0.49 20.53 -7.38
N ALA A 429 -0.44 20.62 -6.05
CA ALA A 429 -1.18 21.60 -5.26
C ALA A 429 -0.79 23.04 -5.65
N LYS A 430 0.52 23.32 -5.79
CA LYS A 430 1.03 24.61 -6.26
C LYS A 430 0.50 24.96 -7.65
N ARG A 431 0.45 23.99 -8.55
CA ARG A 431 -0.08 24.16 -9.91
C ARG A 431 -1.59 24.43 -9.91
N ILE A 432 -2.36 23.67 -9.13
CA ILE A 432 -3.82 23.87 -9.01
C ILE A 432 -4.10 25.26 -8.44
N TYR A 433 -3.39 25.65 -7.37
CA TYR A 433 -3.55 26.96 -6.76
C TYR A 433 -3.19 28.11 -7.74
N GLY A 434 -2.11 27.96 -8.51
CA GLY A 434 -1.73 28.94 -9.54
C GLY A 434 -2.82 29.20 -10.58
N ARG A 435 -3.67 28.20 -10.87
CA ARG A 435 -4.79 28.33 -11.82
C ARG A 435 -6.08 28.87 -11.19
N SER A 436 -6.44 28.36 -10.00
CA SER A 436 -7.74 28.63 -9.39
C SER A 436 -7.69 29.62 -8.24
N GLN A 437 -6.49 29.89 -7.69
CA GLN A 437 -6.26 30.65 -6.45
C GLN A 437 -7.07 30.16 -5.23
N LYS A 438 -7.63 28.95 -5.33
CA LYS A 438 -8.40 28.30 -4.27
C LYS A 438 -8.08 26.81 -4.30
N PHE A 439 -7.32 26.37 -3.33
CA PHE A 439 -7.10 24.95 -3.09
C PHE A 439 -7.02 24.68 -1.60
N THR A 440 -7.85 23.78 -1.12
CA THR A 440 -7.97 23.45 0.30
C THR A 440 -7.78 21.96 0.50
N SER A 441 -7.02 21.59 1.53
CA SER A 441 -6.94 20.24 2.05
C SER A 441 -7.82 20.10 3.29
N VAL A 442 -8.37 18.91 3.47
CA VAL A 442 -9.20 18.56 4.61
C VAL A 442 -8.39 17.61 5.50
N TYR A 443 -7.90 18.13 6.62
CA TYR A 443 -7.18 17.34 7.60
C TYR A 443 -8.15 16.81 8.68
N LEU A 444 -8.18 15.50 8.84
CA LEU A 444 -8.98 14.84 9.87
C LEU A 444 -8.16 14.81 11.18
N ALA A 445 -8.39 15.78 12.04
CA ALA A 445 -7.92 15.75 13.41
C ALA A 445 -8.75 14.74 14.23
N ARG A 446 -8.37 14.47 15.47
CA ARG A 446 -9.06 13.46 16.30
C ARG A 446 -10.57 13.71 16.48
N ARG A 447 -11.00 14.96 16.61
CA ARG A 447 -12.40 15.32 16.90
C ARG A 447 -13.02 16.34 15.96
N PHE A 448 -12.25 16.98 15.12
CA PHE A 448 -12.75 18.00 14.20
C PHE A 448 -12.01 17.92 12.87
N VAL A 449 -12.60 18.56 11.89
CA VAL A 449 -12.05 18.65 10.52
C VAL A 449 -11.44 20.03 10.35
N GLU A 450 -10.15 20.09 10.12
CA GLU A 450 -9.43 21.33 9.84
C GLU A 450 -9.31 21.50 8.32
N LYS A 451 -9.76 22.64 7.80
CA LYS A 451 -9.58 23.03 6.40
C LYS A 451 -8.35 23.92 6.29
N ILE A 452 -7.37 23.48 5.54
CA ILE A 452 -6.11 24.20 5.35
C ILE A 452 -6.05 24.68 3.90
N GLU A 453 -5.92 26.00 3.71
CA GLU A 453 -5.77 26.59 2.39
C GLU A 453 -4.30 26.58 1.95
N TRP A 454 -4.06 26.36 0.65
CA TRP A 454 -2.71 26.36 0.09
C TRP A 454 -1.96 27.69 0.34
N SER A 455 -2.67 28.82 0.33
CA SER A 455 -2.10 30.13 0.64
C SER A 455 -1.35 30.21 1.98
N GLN A 456 -1.77 29.40 2.95
CA GLN A 456 -1.18 29.33 4.29
C GLN A 456 0.09 28.48 4.35
N VAL A 457 0.31 27.61 3.36
CA VAL A 457 1.37 26.59 3.37
C VAL A 457 2.32 26.70 2.19
N ASP A 458 2.13 27.69 1.32
CA ASP A 458 2.97 27.85 0.12
C ASP A 458 4.44 28.10 0.51
N LEU A 459 5.27 27.10 0.23
CA LEU A 459 6.71 27.10 0.42
C LEU A 459 7.40 26.67 -0.87
N ASP A 460 8.53 27.30 -1.17
CA ASP A 460 9.37 26.87 -2.27
C ASP A 460 10.08 25.56 -1.94
N GLU A 461 10.21 24.68 -2.93
CA GLU A 461 10.81 23.35 -2.76
C GLU A 461 12.25 23.38 -2.25
N GLU A 462 12.98 24.46 -2.53
CA GLU A 462 14.37 24.65 -2.09
C GLU A 462 14.49 24.93 -0.58
N ARG A 463 13.38 25.26 0.09
CA ARG A 463 13.37 25.67 1.50
C ARG A 463 13.01 24.57 2.48
N PHE A 464 12.68 23.36 2.01
CA PHE A 464 12.34 22.25 2.88
C PHE A 464 12.96 20.93 2.43
N VAL A 465 13.19 20.06 3.40
CA VAL A 465 13.58 18.66 3.21
C VAL A 465 12.47 17.78 3.73
N ILE A 466 12.06 16.78 2.95
CA ILE A 466 11.04 15.83 3.37
C ILE A 466 11.71 14.70 4.15
N LYS A 467 11.30 14.53 5.39
CA LYS A 467 11.64 13.40 6.24
C LYS A 467 10.41 12.51 6.39
N ILE A 468 10.59 11.22 6.24
CA ILE A 468 9.51 10.27 6.55
C ILE A 468 9.60 9.87 8.00
N GLU A 469 8.50 10.04 8.71
CA GLU A 469 8.32 9.51 10.06
C GLU A 469 7.54 8.20 9.98
N THR A 470 8.16 7.12 10.45
CA THR A 470 7.47 5.85 10.63
C THR A 470 6.42 6.00 11.72
N SER A 471 5.18 5.71 11.41
CA SER A 471 4.06 5.97 12.29
C SER A 471 4.04 5.03 13.49
N SER A 472 4.77 5.33 14.56
CA SER A 472 4.65 4.67 15.86
C SER A 472 5.53 3.44 16.12
N ILE A 473 6.37 3.56 17.10
CA ILE A 473 7.13 2.49 17.76
C ILE A 473 6.19 1.49 18.48
N LEU A 474 4.95 1.91 18.75
CA LEU A 474 3.95 1.09 19.45
C LEU A 474 3.35 0.02 18.54
N SER A 475 3.27 -1.20 19.05
CA SER A 475 2.58 -2.31 18.39
C SER A 475 1.13 -1.92 18.05
N ARG A 476 0.65 -2.31 16.88
CA ARG A 476 -0.74 -2.06 16.44
C ARG A 476 -1.73 -3.08 16.98
N THR A 477 -1.27 -4.21 17.46
CA THR A 477 -2.16 -5.17 18.13
C THR A 477 -2.58 -4.62 19.50
N PRO A 478 -3.84 -4.69 19.89
CA PRO A 478 -4.32 -4.16 21.17
C PRO A 478 -3.51 -4.70 22.36
N ALA A 479 -3.23 -6.00 22.38
CA ALA A 479 -2.43 -6.63 23.43
C ALA A 479 -0.96 -6.16 23.43
N GLY A 480 -0.34 -6.07 22.25
CA GLY A 480 1.04 -5.59 22.14
C GLY A 480 1.20 -4.10 22.50
N ARG A 481 0.19 -3.27 22.15
CA ARG A 481 0.16 -1.87 22.55
C ARG A 481 0.01 -1.71 24.05
N LEU A 482 -0.93 -2.46 24.65
CA LEU A 482 -1.11 -2.46 26.11
C LEU A 482 0.18 -2.79 26.83
N GLN A 483 0.86 -3.84 26.39
CA GLN A 483 2.10 -4.27 27.03
C GLN A 483 3.26 -3.28 26.83
N ALA A 484 3.44 -2.71 25.63
CA ALA A 484 4.46 -1.70 25.38
C ALA A 484 4.22 -0.43 26.20
N VAL A 485 2.95 0.00 26.35
CA VAL A 485 2.60 1.14 27.19
C VAL A 485 2.85 0.85 28.68
N ILE A 486 2.52 -0.36 29.15
CA ILE A 486 2.82 -0.78 30.54
C ILE A 486 4.32 -0.79 30.79
N GLU A 487 5.11 -1.35 29.88
CA GLU A 487 6.58 -1.38 29.99
C GLU A 487 7.18 0.05 30.05
N MET A 488 6.68 0.97 29.22
CA MET A 488 7.12 2.38 29.24
C MET A 488 6.71 3.10 30.52
N ALA A 489 5.51 2.83 31.04
CA ALA A 489 5.05 3.40 32.31
C ALA A 489 5.86 2.85 33.50
N GLN A 490 6.17 1.55 33.52
CA GLN A 490 7.02 0.92 34.55
C GLN A 490 8.46 1.44 34.49
N ALA A 491 8.98 1.72 33.29
CA ALA A 491 10.30 2.34 33.11
C ALA A 491 10.31 3.84 33.48
N GLY A 492 9.17 4.44 33.83
CA GLY A 492 9.07 5.86 34.17
C GLY A 492 9.22 6.81 32.99
N LEU A 493 9.12 6.29 31.74
CA LEU A 493 9.26 7.07 30.52
C LEU A 493 7.99 7.87 30.20
N ILE A 494 6.84 7.42 30.69
CA ILE A 494 5.54 8.05 30.47
C ILE A 494 4.75 8.07 31.78
N ASP A 495 3.97 9.13 31.96
CA ASP A 495 3.03 9.24 33.10
C ASP A 495 1.75 8.44 32.85
N ASN A 496 1.02 8.11 33.92
CA ASN A 496 -0.24 7.36 33.85
C ASN A 496 -1.32 8.03 32.97
N SER A 497 -1.32 9.36 32.89
CA SER A 497 -2.21 10.12 31.99
C SER A 497 -1.83 9.92 30.52
N GLU A 498 -0.55 9.92 30.22
CA GLU A 498 0.00 9.73 28.90
C GLU A 498 -0.12 8.27 28.45
N ALA A 499 0.08 7.31 29.37
CA ALA A 499 -0.14 5.89 29.15
C ALA A 499 -1.58 5.59 28.70
N ARG A 500 -2.58 6.18 29.35
CA ARG A 500 -4.01 6.06 28.96
C ARG A 500 -4.27 6.63 27.56
N ARG A 501 -3.67 7.77 27.24
CA ARG A 501 -3.77 8.41 25.91
C ARG A 501 -3.16 7.55 24.79
N LEU A 502 -2.04 6.88 25.09
CA LEU A 502 -1.35 6.00 24.13
C LEU A 502 -2.10 4.69 23.88
N LEU A 503 -2.91 4.21 24.85
CA LEU A 503 -3.70 3.00 24.68
C LEU A 503 -4.81 3.16 23.63
N ASN A 504 -5.36 4.37 23.47
CA ASN A 504 -6.35 4.72 22.42
C ASN A 504 -7.52 3.71 22.32
N HIS A 505 -8.09 3.30 23.48
CA HIS A 505 -9.27 2.45 23.52
C HIS A 505 -10.53 3.32 23.57
N PRO A 506 -11.53 3.13 22.67
CA PRO A 506 -12.75 3.93 22.62
C PRO A 506 -13.52 3.97 23.95
N ASP A 507 -13.55 2.85 24.67
CA ASP A 507 -14.24 2.75 25.96
C ASP A 507 -13.53 3.51 27.09
N LEU A 508 -12.20 3.55 27.07
CA LEU A 508 -11.39 4.36 27.98
C LEU A 508 -11.45 5.86 27.62
N GLU A 509 -11.63 6.16 26.34
CA GLU A 509 -11.77 7.52 25.84
C GLU A 509 -13.07 8.17 26.30
N HIS A 510 -14.15 7.41 26.39
CA HIS A 510 -15.42 7.92 26.90
C HIS A 510 -15.37 8.21 28.43
N SER A 511 -14.73 7.37 29.21
CA SER A 511 -14.56 7.59 30.65
C SER A 511 -13.51 8.67 31.00
N ALA A 512 -12.53 8.90 30.12
CA ALA A 512 -11.50 9.93 30.25
C ALA A 512 -11.84 11.23 29.47
N SER A 513 -13.00 11.32 28.80
CA SER A 513 -13.34 12.40 27.88
C SER A 513 -13.32 13.78 28.54
N LEU A 514 -13.72 13.88 29.79
CA LEU A 514 -13.70 15.15 30.56
C LEU A 514 -12.27 15.62 30.87
N LEU A 515 -11.36 14.70 31.22
CA LEU A 515 -9.95 15.01 31.46
C LEU A 515 -9.22 15.34 30.13
N ASN A 516 -9.54 14.61 29.08
CA ASN A 516 -8.97 14.85 27.75
C ASN A 516 -9.46 16.17 27.14
N ALA A 517 -10.72 16.57 27.38
CA ALA A 517 -11.24 17.85 26.92
C ALA A 517 -10.45 19.03 27.50
N GLY A 518 -10.07 18.98 28.78
CA GLY A 518 -9.25 20.02 29.39
C GLY A 518 -7.83 20.08 28.82
N ILE A 519 -7.24 18.94 28.47
CA ILE A 519 -5.91 18.88 27.82
C ILE A 519 -5.99 19.41 26.39
N GLU A 520 -7.02 19.00 25.63
CA GLU A 520 -7.23 19.44 24.25
C GLU A 520 -7.50 20.93 24.15
N ASP A 521 -8.25 21.49 25.10
CA ASP A 521 -8.47 22.94 25.21
C ASP A 521 -7.16 23.69 25.42
N MET A 522 -6.29 23.19 26.30
CA MET A 522 -4.97 23.78 26.53
C MET A 522 -4.03 23.65 25.31
N GLU A 523 -4.07 22.54 24.60
CA GLU A 523 -3.31 22.38 23.36
C GLU A 523 -3.82 23.32 22.24
N ALA A 524 -5.13 23.47 22.11
CA ALA A 524 -5.74 24.42 21.17
C ALA A 524 -5.37 25.86 21.51
N ASN A 525 -5.38 26.22 22.80
CA ASN A 525 -4.97 27.54 23.25
C ASN A 525 -3.49 27.84 22.95
N VAL A 526 -2.61 26.86 23.11
CA VAL A 526 -1.20 27.00 22.68
C VAL A 526 -1.12 27.26 21.16
N GLU A 527 -1.88 26.54 20.34
CA GLU A 527 -1.89 26.76 18.89
C GLU A 527 -2.43 28.15 18.52
N ASP A 528 -3.50 28.59 19.17
CA ASP A 528 -4.05 29.94 18.97
C ASP A 528 -3.06 31.05 19.34
N LEU A 529 -2.34 30.91 20.46
CA LEU A 529 -1.28 31.84 20.83
C LEU A 529 -0.11 31.85 19.81
N LEU A 530 0.26 30.70 19.30
CA LEU A 530 1.26 30.59 18.23
C LEU A 530 0.77 31.26 16.94
N ASP A 531 -0.55 31.34 16.72
CA ASP A 531 -1.21 32.07 15.61
C ASP A 531 -1.38 33.56 15.89
N GLY A 532 -0.94 34.04 17.06
CA GLY A 532 -1.13 35.43 17.48
C GLY A 532 -2.55 35.74 17.95
N LYS A 533 -3.38 34.72 18.20
CA LYS A 533 -4.71 34.89 18.78
C LYS A 533 -4.61 34.70 20.29
N PHE A 534 -4.91 35.76 21.02
CA PHE A 534 -4.90 35.73 22.49
C PHE A 534 -6.28 35.47 23.06
N SER A 535 -6.39 34.42 23.87
CA SER A 535 -7.56 34.13 24.71
C SER A 535 -7.13 34.10 26.17
N PRO A 536 -7.74 34.90 27.08
CA PRO A 536 -7.34 34.92 28.48
C PRO A 536 -7.66 33.59 29.17
N PRO A 537 -6.86 33.16 30.17
CA PRO A 537 -7.10 31.92 30.90
C PRO A 537 -8.35 32.04 31.79
N GLU A 538 -9.13 30.97 31.86
CA GLU A 538 -10.38 30.89 32.61
C GLU A 538 -10.25 29.92 33.82
N PRO A 539 -10.97 30.18 34.95
CA PRO A 539 -10.81 29.43 36.20
C PRO A 539 -11.16 27.93 36.12
N TYR A 540 -12.00 27.53 35.16
CA TYR A 540 -12.41 26.14 34.95
C TYR A 540 -11.55 25.37 33.99
N GLN A 541 -10.55 26.01 33.36
CA GLN A 541 -9.59 25.37 32.51
C GLN A 541 -8.60 24.51 33.30
N PHE A 542 -8.00 23.52 32.65
CA PHE A 542 -7.02 22.63 33.28
C PHE A 542 -5.65 23.31 33.43
N LEU A 543 -5.60 24.37 34.26
CA LEU A 543 -4.42 25.23 34.42
C LEU A 543 -3.20 24.50 34.98
N SER A 544 -3.38 23.41 35.75
CA SER A 544 -2.26 22.61 36.26
C SER A 544 -1.47 21.92 35.15
N TYR A 545 -2.10 21.57 34.05
CA TYR A 545 -1.48 21.07 32.82
C TYR A 545 -1.09 22.22 31.90
N GLY A 546 -1.96 23.21 31.75
CA GLY A 546 -1.80 24.32 30.82
C GLY A 546 -0.55 25.16 31.09
N ILE A 547 -0.28 25.55 32.35
CA ILE A 547 0.87 26.41 32.68
C ILE A 547 2.21 25.78 32.25
N PRO A 548 2.58 24.56 32.66
CA PRO A 548 3.82 23.93 32.19
C PRO A 548 3.88 23.78 30.67
N ARG A 549 2.74 23.50 30.06
CA ARG A 549 2.66 23.32 28.59
C ARG A 549 2.94 24.62 27.82
N HIS A 550 2.37 25.74 28.31
CA HIS A 550 2.63 27.06 27.72
C HIS A 550 4.06 27.54 27.98
N GLN A 551 4.64 27.23 29.15
CA GLN A 551 6.05 27.50 29.42
C GLN A 551 6.98 26.76 28.45
N LEU A 552 6.73 25.47 28.21
CA LEU A 552 7.48 24.70 27.22
C LEU A 552 7.30 25.24 25.79
N ALA A 553 6.06 25.64 25.43
CA ALA A 553 5.78 26.25 24.14
C ALA A 553 6.50 27.60 23.96
N LEU A 554 6.50 28.45 25.00
CA LEU A 554 7.26 29.71 25.03
C LEU A 554 8.77 29.49 24.81
N LEU A 555 9.38 28.55 25.54
CA LEU A 555 10.79 28.24 25.41
C LEU A 555 11.14 27.72 24.02
N ARG A 556 10.26 26.91 23.45
CA ARG A 556 10.41 26.39 22.09
C ARG A 556 10.26 27.51 21.06
N ALA A 557 9.21 28.34 21.17
CA ALA A 557 8.96 29.48 20.29
C ALA A 557 10.13 30.49 20.34
N LYS A 558 10.68 30.76 21.53
CA LYS A 558 11.86 31.62 21.69
C LYS A 558 13.09 31.02 20.98
N ARG A 559 13.32 29.72 21.09
CA ARG A 559 14.42 29.04 20.41
C ARG A 559 14.25 29.05 18.88
N GLU A 560 13.04 28.96 18.42
CA GLU A 560 12.67 28.98 17.01
C GLU A 560 12.60 30.42 16.41
N GLY A 561 12.86 31.46 17.21
CA GLY A 561 12.91 32.85 16.75
C GLY A 561 11.54 33.48 16.52
N ALA A 562 10.56 33.11 17.32
CA ALA A 562 9.21 33.69 17.23
C ALA A 562 9.24 35.21 17.47
N PRO A 563 8.34 35.98 16.82
CA PRO A 563 8.18 37.43 17.04
C PRO A 563 7.90 37.76 18.52
N ASP A 564 8.35 38.93 18.97
CA ASP A 564 8.22 39.33 20.38
C ASP A 564 6.77 39.47 20.86
N ASP A 565 5.85 39.81 19.97
CA ASP A 565 4.39 39.90 20.27
C ASP A 565 3.81 38.52 20.63
N ILE A 566 4.21 37.46 19.95
CA ILE A 566 3.82 36.07 20.27
C ILE A 566 4.43 35.66 21.59
N LEU A 567 5.72 35.94 21.81
CA LEU A 567 6.39 35.62 23.08
C LEU A 567 5.75 36.35 24.25
N GLU A 568 5.37 37.62 24.07
CA GLU A 568 4.67 38.41 25.08
C GLU A 568 3.28 37.87 25.35
N GLY A 569 2.55 37.43 24.33
CA GLY A 569 1.26 36.77 24.49
C GLY A 569 1.37 35.53 25.41
N PHE A 570 2.38 34.69 25.26
CA PHE A 570 2.63 33.57 26.17
C PHE A 570 2.97 34.01 27.57
N ARG A 571 3.80 35.06 27.75
CA ARG A 571 4.16 35.57 29.09
C ARG A 571 2.92 36.10 29.83
N ILE A 572 2.12 36.88 29.14
CA ILE A 572 0.87 37.43 29.70
C ILE A 572 -0.09 36.32 30.08
N TRP A 573 -0.26 35.32 29.20
CA TRP A 573 -1.13 34.18 29.47
C TRP A 573 -0.65 33.38 30.69
N ILE A 574 0.62 33.07 30.79
CA ILE A 574 1.21 32.32 31.91
C ILE A 574 1.01 33.10 33.22
N GLN A 575 1.28 34.41 33.22
CA GLN A 575 1.13 35.25 34.40
C GLN A 575 -0.34 35.32 34.87
N GLN A 576 -1.27 35.47 33.94
CA GLN A 576 -2.70 35.48 34.23
C GLN A 576 -3.18 34.11 34.74
N ALA A 577 -2.70 33.01 34.11
CA ALA A 577 -3.06 31.66 34.52
C ALA A 577 -2.54 31.30 35.93
N GLU A 578 -1.35 31.75 36.28
CA GLU A 578 -0.80 31.60 37.64
C GLU A 578 -1.62 32.41 38.66
N ALA A 579 -2.03 33.63 38.32
CA ALA A 579 -2.89 34.45 39.17
C ALA A 579 -4.27 33.82 39.38
N VAL A 580 -4.93 33.33 38.32
CA VAL A 580 -6.19 32.61 38.39
C VAL A 580 -6.09 31.35 39.24
N LYS A 581 -5.00 30.58 39.07
CA LYS A 581 -4.75 29.37 39.86
C LYS A 581 -4.55 29.70 41.34
N GLN A 582 -3.84 30.78 41.70
CA GLN A 582 -3.65 31.22 43.05
C GLN A 582 -4.96 31.70 43.70
N MET A 583 -5.79 32.43 42.97
CA MET A 583 -7.13 32.83 43.44
C MET A 583 -8.02 31.62 43.70
N ALA A 584 -8.00 30.62 42.83
CA ALA A 584 -8.77 29.39 43.01
C ALA A 584 -8.31 28.58 44.24
N THR A 585 -7.00 28.57 44.54
CA THR A 585 -6.44 27.90 45.73
C THR A 585 -6.66 28.73 46.98
N ALA A 586 -6.64 30.06 46.94
CA ALA A 586 -6.93 30.94 48.09
C ALA A 586 -8.42 30.93 48.47
N GLY A 587 -9.34 30.75 47.50
CA GLY A 587 -10.76 30.56 47.77
C GLY A 587 -11.14 29.23 48.41
N ALA A 588 -10.23 28.26 48.38
CA ALA A 588 -10.35 26.95 49.04
C ALA A 588 -9.64 26.93 50.40
N ALA A 589 -9.70 28.04 51.19
CA ALA A 589 -9.20 27.99 52.58
C ALA A 589 -9.95 26.89 53.35
N PRO A 590 -9.28 26.05 54.14
CA PRO A 590 -9.91 24.94 54.83
C PRO A 590 -10.98 25.50 55.77
N ALA A 591 -12.21 25.08 55.62
CA ALA A 591 -13.28 25.31 56.55
C ALA A 591 -12.77 24.87 57.92
N ALA A 592 -12.83 25.78 58.92
CA ALA A 592 -12.47 25.49 60.29
C ALA A 592 -13.14 24.19 60.74
N PRO A 593 -12.46 23.33 61.50
CA PRO A 593 -13.03 22.08 61.96
C PRO A 593 -14.29 22.34 62.75
N GLN A 594 -15.45 21.90 62.26
CA GLN A 594 -16.69 21.90 63.01
C GLN A 594 -16.50 21.02 64.22
N PRO A 595 -16.94 21.48 65.43
CA PRO A 595 -16.87 20.67 66.63
C PRO A 595 -17.72 19.41 66.45
N THR A 596 -17.08 18.26 66.60
CA THR A 596 -17.72 16.97 66.64
C THR A 596 -18.81 16.96 67.73
N PRO A 597 -20.07 16.62 67.42
CA PRO A 597 -21.07 16.39 68.45
C PRO A 597 -20.65 15.19 69.29
N ALA A 598 -20.62 15.38 70.63
CA ALA A 598 -20.34 14.33 71.60
C ALA A 598 -21.39 13.23 71.46
N ILE A 599 -20.93 12.02 71.12
CA ILE A 599 -21.76 10.82 71.16
C ILE A 599 -21.91 10.43 72.61
N SER A 600 -23.14 10.56 73.14
CA SER A 600 -23.51 10.02 74.44
C SER A 600 -23.56 8.48 74.36
N GLU A 601 -22.77 7.83 75.22
CA GLU A 601 -22.92 6.42 75.53
C GLU A 601 -24.32 6.12 76.04
N ALA A 602 -25.05 5.27 75.39
CA ALA A 602 -26.16 4.54 76.01
C ALA A 602 -26.36 3.16 75.39
N ALA A 603 -26.09 2.18 76.22
CA ALA A 603 -26.74 0.87 76.33
C ALA A 603 -26.51 -0.21 75.29
N ALA A 604 -25.76 -1.14 75.77
CA ALA A 604 -25.78 -2.58 75.52
C ALA A 604 -27.11 -3.21 75.21
N GLY A 605 -27.13 -4.14 74.26
CA GLY A 605 -28.27 -5.03 74.02
C GLY A 605 -27.96 -6.01 72.89
N GLY A 606 -27.66 -7.20 73.25
CA GLY A 606 -27.14 -8.32 72.50
C GLY A 606 -28.05 -9.01 71.49
N ALA A 607 -27.37 -9.95 70.95
CA ALA A 607 -27.80 -11.25 70.37
C ALA A 607 -27.78 -11.35 68.79
N PRO A 608 -27.79 -12.54 68.20
CA PRO A 608 -26.59 -13.00 67.52
C PRO A 608 -26.83 -13.30 66.04
N SER A 609 -25.73 -13.53 65.38
CA SER A 609 -25.65 -14.07 64.00
C SER A 609 -26.52 -15.31 63.76
N PRO A 610 -27.04 -15.50 62.55
CA PRO A 610 -26.69 -16.73 61.83
C PRO A 610 -26.47 -16.46 60.33
N PHE A 611 -25.39 -16.99 59.79
CA PHE A 611 -25.38 -17.93 58.67
C PHE A 611 -23.90 -18.18 58.29
N ALA A 612 -23.41 -19.24 58.89
CA ALA A 612 -22.37 -20.06 58.28
C ALA A 612 -23.05 -21.21 57.56
N ALA A 613 -22.42 -21.69 56.53
CA ALA A 613 -22.52 -22.94 55.81
C ALA A 613 -23.27 -22.89 54.47
N ALA A 614 -22.52 -23.13 53.44
CA ALA A 614 -22.50 -24.33 52.64
C ALA A 614 -22.02 -24.06 51.19
N ALA A 615 -21.02 -24.86 50.90
CA ALA A 615 -20.55 -25.41 49.63
C ALA A 615 -19.87 -24.48 48.65
#